data_7e30d6253d7d7482733421d81b44fcfd
#
_entry.id   7e30d6253d7d7482733421d81b44fcfd
#
_cell.length_a   1.000
_cell.length_b   1.000
_cell.length_c   1.000
_cell.angle_alpha   90.00
_cell.angle_beta   90.00
_cell.angle_gamma   90.00
#
_symmetry.space_group_name_H-M   'P 1'
#
loop_
_entity.id
_entity.type
_entity.pdbx_description
1 polymer ?
#
loop_
_entity_poly.entity_id
_entity_poly.type
_entity_poly.pdbx_seq_one_letter_code
_entity_poly.pdbx_strand_id
1 'polypeptide(L)'
;MPSPTATPSPTYGPPPSLGLSLSVGQVEAGLGHRASVLTLTNRDTAPRKVTGYPDLKILAGDGSPLDVTVEHGTSYFARDLGPQDLTVQPGEKVVAVLAWSATVTSGDTRTGAAISVVPVPGEPAQRQPLDTDLGTTDTVTVSSWATEVGA
;
A
#
# COMPACT_ATOMS: atom_id res chain seq x y z
N MET A 1 -30.08 3.89 -21.94
CA MET A 1 -30.12 3.32 -21.18
C MET A 1 -29.27 3.36 -20.32
N PRO A 2 -29.34 3.51 -19.58
CA PRO A 2 -28.52 3.66 -18.71
C PRO A 2 -28.02 2.54 -18.23
N SER A 3 -27.02 2.62 -18.14
CA SER A 3 -26.49 1.70 -17.57
C SER A 3 -26.88 1.48 -16.29
N PRO A 4 -26.95 0.47 -15.94
CA PRO A 4 -27.19 0.17 -14.73
C PRO A 4 -26.08 0.39 -13.98
N THR A 5 -26.17 1.03 -13.23
CA THR A 5 -25.35 1.17 -12.38
C THR A 5 -24.89 0.08 -11.76
N ALA A 6 -23.81 -0.15 -12.00
CA ALA A 6 -23.25 -1.13 -11.35
C ALA A 6 -23.24 -0.88 -9.94
N THR A 7 -23.51 -1.75 -9.26
CA THR A 7 -23.39 -1.72 -7.96
C THR A 7 -22.05 -1.64 -7.61
N PRO A 8 -21.71 -0.83 -6.90
CA PRO A 8 -20.50 -0.66 -6.46
C PRO A 8 -20.06 -1.75 -5.67
N SER A 9 -19.36 -2.45 -6.24
CA SER A 9 -18.68 -3.26 -5.49
C SER A 9 -17.90 -2.48 -4.56
N PRO A 10 -17.72 -2.91 -3.48
CA PRO A 10 -17.15 -2.18 -2.51
C PRO A 10 -15.80 -1.90 -2.78
N THR A 11 -15.38 -1.43 -3.68
CA THR A 11 -14.30 -0.92 -3.34
C THR A 11 -13.06 -1.28 -3.90
N TYR A 12 -12.96 -2.24 -4.70
CA TYR A 12 -11.71 -2.54 -5.37
C TYR A 12 -11.83 -2.14 -6.82
N GLY A 13 -12.40 -1.02 -7.09
CA GLY A 13 -12.51 -0.57 -8.45
C GLY A 13 -11.14 -0.26 -9.03
N PRO A 14 -11.05 -0.04 -10.31
CA PRO A 14 -9.78 0.34 -10.92
C PRO A 14 -9.28 1.63 -10.32
N PRO A 15 -7.96 1.86 -10.33
CA PRO A 15 -7.41 3.13 -9.87
C PRO A 15 -7.96 4.30 -10.67
N PRO A 16 -7.97 5.48 -10.09
CA PRO A 16 -8.45 6.65 -10.81
C PRO A 16 -7.66 6.90 -12.10
N SER A 17 -8.32 7.39 -13.10
CA SER A 17 -7.67 7.67 -14.39
C SER A 17 -6.87 8.96 -14.35
N LEU A 18 -7.14 9.85 -13.42
CA LEU A 18 -6.40 11.10 -13.24
C LEU A 18 -5.92 11.17 -11.80
N GLY A 19 -4.92 11.97 -11.57
CA GLY A 19 -4.32 12.13 -10.26
C GLY A 19 -3.30 11.04 -9.95
N LEU A 20 -3.10 10.78 -8.68
CA LEU A 20 -2.15 9.76 -8.25
C LEU A 20 -2.87 8.42 -8.18
N SER A 21 -2.34 7.43 -8.88
CA SER A 21 -2.97 6.11 -9.01
C SER A 21 -2.09 5.05 -8.37
N LEU A 22 -2.65 4.30 -7.44
CA LEU A 22 -1.95 3.28 -6.68
C LEU A 22 -2.03 1.92 -7.37
N SER A 23 -0.91 1.23 -7.44
CA SER A 23 -0.84 -0.16 -7.88
C SER A 23 -0.11 -0.96 -6.80
N VAL A 24 -0.57 -2.17 -6.53
CA VAL A 24 -0.02 -3.03 -5.49
C VAL A 24 0.58 -4.25 -6.16
N GLY A 25 1.86 -4.50 -5.92
CA GLY A 25 2.58 -5.61 -6.53
C GLY A 25 2.26 -6.95 -5.90
N GLN A 26 2.75 -8.01 -6.53
CA GLN A 26 2.60 -9.35 -5.99
C GLN A 26 3.36 -9.48 -4.68
N VAL A 27 2.92 -10.37 -3.82
CA VAL A 27 3.61 -10.63 -2.57
C VAL A 27 4.88 -11.42 -2.84
N GLU A 28 6.00 -10.87 -2.38
CA GLU A 28 7.29 -11.54 -2.39
C GLU A 28 7.47 -12.22 -1.05
N ALA A 29 8.07 -13.39 -1.02
CA ALA A 29 8.25 -14.14 0.20
C ALA A 29 9.67 -14.66 0.34
N GLY A 30 10.19 -14.64 1.56
CA GLY A 30 11.51 -15.20 1.89
C GLY A 30 11.67 -15.38 3.38
N LEU A 31 11.93 -16.60 3.82
CA LEU A 31 12.23 -16.92 5.23
C LEU A 31 11.18 -16.38 6.21
N GLY A 32 9.91 -16.52 5.87
CA GLY A 32 8.82 -16.03 6.71
C GLY A 32 8.51 -14.54 6.53
N HIS A 33 9.34 -13.82 5.82
CA HIS A 33 9.11 -12.41 5.51
C HIS A 33 8.30 -12.28 4.23
N ARG A 34 7.48 -11.23 4.16
CA ARG A 34 6.63 -10.93 3.01
C ARG A 34 6.75 -9.47 2.67
N ALA A 35 6.62 -9.13 1.40
CA ALA A 35 6.58 -7.73 0.98
C ALA A 35 5.77 -7.55 -0.29
N SER A 36 5.24 -6.35 -0.45
CA SER A 36 4.61 -5.91 -1.69
C SER A 36 5.09 -4.51 -2.01
N VAL A 37 5.41 -4.26 -3.26
CA VAL A 37 5.81 -2.91 -3.70
C VAL A 37 4.56 -2.13 -4.05
N LEU A 38 4.38 -1.00 -3.40
CA LEU A 38 3.31 -0.07 -3.72
C LEU A 38 3.86 0.92 -4.74
N THR A 39 3.19 1.07 -5.87
CA THR A 39 3.61 1.99 -6.92
C THR A 39 2.56 3.07 -7.09
N LEU A 40 2.98 4.32 -7.03
CA LEU A 40 2.11 5.47 -7.18
C LEU A 40 2.50 6.18 -8.47
N THR A 41 1.58 6.24 -9.43
CA THR A 41 1.82 6.82 -10.74
C THR A 41 1.07 8.13 -10.87
N ASN A 42 1.74 9.17 -11.34
CA ASN A 42 1.07 10.44 -11.63
C ASN A 42 0.40 10.36 -13.00
N ARG A 43 -0.92 10.31 -12.99
CA ARG A 43 -1.72 10.28 -14.23
C ARG A 43 -2.33 11.64 -14.55
N ASP A 44 -1.94 12.66 -13.82
CA ASP A 44 -2.36 14.02 -14.12
C ASP A 44 -1.55 14.63 -15.25
N THR A 45 -1.95 15.78 -15.67
CA THR A 45 -1.23 16.53 -16.69
C THR A 45 -0.25 17.54 -16.09
N ALA A 46 -0.18 17.61 -14.79
CA ALA A 46 0.71 18.52 -14.06
C ALA A 46 1.54 17.73 -13.04
N PRO A 47 2.72 18.23 -12.67
CA PRO A 47 3.52 17.59 -11.61
C PRO A 47 2.76 17.52 -10.30
N ARG A 48 3.01 16.46 -9.54
CA ARG A 48 2.41 16.27 -8.22
C ARG A 48 3.51 16.07 -7.18
N LYS A 49 3.30 16.63 -6.01
CA LYS A 49 4.23 16.42 -4.92
C LYS A 49 3.84 15.20 -4.12
N VAL A 50 4.82 14.37 -3.80
CA VAL A 50 4.63 13.18 -2.98
C VAL A 50 5.70 13.21 -1.90
N THR A 51 5.29 13.22 -0.65
CA THR A 51 6.23 13.36 0.46
C THR A 51 5.97 12.32 1.53
N GLY A 52 7.01 11.92 2.22
CA GLY A 52 6.91 11.08 3.41
C GLY A 52 6.49 9.66 3.14
N TYR A 53 5.59 9.16 3.97
CA TYR A 53 5.14 7.78 3.96
C TYR A 53 3.69 7.69 3.54
N PRO A 54 3.28 6.59 2.85
CA PRO A 54 1.86 6.36 2.63
C PRO A 54 1.17 6.07 3.96
N ASP A 55 -0.05 6.57 4.11
CA ASP A 55 -0.88 6.25 5.26
C ASP A 55 -1.77 5.07 4.88
N LEU A 56 -1.61 3.95 5.52
CA LEU A 56 -2.29 2.74 5.10
C LEU A 56 -2.95 1.99 6.24
N LYS A 57 -3.94 1.19 5.88
CA LYS A 57 -4.64 0.27 6.78
C LYS A 57 -4.74 -1.07 6.11
N ILE A 58 -4.65 -2.13 6.91
CA ILE A 58 -4.89 -3.48 6.45
C ILE A 58 -6.36 -3.80 6.72
N LEU A 59 -7.05 -4.32 5.73
CA LEU A 59 -8.48 -4.60 5.83
C LEU A 59 -8.75 -6.10 5.82
N ALA A 60 -9.70 -6.50 6.64
CA ALA A 60 -10.20 -7.88 6.66
C ALA A 60 -11.06 -8.15 5.43
N GLY A 61 -11.48 -9.41 5.26
CA GLY A 61 -12.30 -9.80 4.12
C GLY A 61 -13.64 -9.09 4.03
N ASP A 62 -14.18 -8.61 5.15
CA ASP A 62 -15.43 -7.86 5.16
C ASP A 62 -15.21 -6.36 4.97
N GLY A 63 -13.98 -5.93 4.76
CA GLY A 63 -13.65 -4.52 4.55
C GLY A 63 -13.36 -3.73 5.82
N SER A 64 -13.50 -4.34 6.98
CA SER A 64 -13.20 -3.64 8.23
C SER A 64 -11.70 -3.57 8.49
N PRO A 65 -11.19 -2.50 9.11
CA PRO A 65 -9.77 -2.42 9.39
C PRO A 65 -9.36 -3.42 10.48
N LEU A 66 -8.23 -4.06 10.27
CA LEU A 66 -7.62 -4.89 11.30
C LEU A 66 -6.83 -4.00 12.24
N ASP A 67 -6.75 -4.43 13.50
CA ASP A 67 -5.96 -3.73 14.49
C ASP A 67 -4.49 -4.11 14.31
N VAL A 68 -3.82 -3.37 13.45
CA VAL A 68 -2.45 -3.64 13.04
C VAL A 68 -1.63 -2.38 13.24
N THR A 69 -0.44 -2.53 13.80
CA THR A 69 0.49 -1.43 13.95
C THR A 69 1.24 -1.23 12.63
N VAL A 70 1.26 -0.02 12.13
CA VAL A 70 2.01 0.33 10.92
C VAL A 70 3.25 1.10 11.34
N GLU A 71 4.41 0.51 11.10
CA GLU A 71 5.69 1.15 11.41
C GLU A 71 6.32 1.70 10.14
N HIS A 72 7.07 2.79 10.28
CA HIS A 72 7.81 3.38 9.17
C HIS A 72 9.27 3.00 9.34
N GLY A 73 9.88 2.44 8.31
CA GLY A 73 11.29 2.09 8.40
C GLY A 73 11.75 1.07 7.39
N THR A 74 12.96 0.60 7.64
CA THR A 74 13.62 -0.43 6.83
C THR A 74 13.03 -1.80 7.17
N SER A 75 12.88 -2.61 6.15
CA SER A 75 12.40 -3.98 6.30
C SER A 75 13.43 -4.97 5.74
N TYR A 76 13.08 -6.25 5.82
CA TYR A 76 13.89 -7.31 5.25
C TYR A 76 14.11 -7.12 3.74
N PHE A 77 13.15 -6.53 3.05
CA PHE A 77 13.18 -6.42 1.59
C PHE A 77 13.65 -5.06 1.07
N ALA A 78 13.61 -4.02 1.88
CA ALA A 78 13.90 -2.69 1.39
C ALA A 78 14.43 -1.78 2.49
N ARG A 79 15.41 -0.98 2.10
CA ARG A 79 15.96 0.02 2.98
C ARG A 79 15.09 1.27 2.91
N ASP A 80 14.79 1.83 4.06
CA ASP A 80 14.08 3.08 4.13
C ASP A 80 15.07 4.24 4.02
N LEU A 81 14.90 5.08 3.01
CA LEU A 81 15.77 6.22 2.81
C LEU A 81 15.33 7.45 3.61
N GLY A 82 14.25 7.30 4.39
CA GLY A 82 13.68 8.40 5.14
C GLY A 82 12.74 9.27 4.30
N PRO A 83 11.97 10.15 4.94
CA PRO A 83 11.03 11.00 4.21
C PRO A 83 11.74 11.91 3.21
N GLN A 84 11.21 11.99 2.02
CA GLN A 84 11.74 12.83 0.96
C GLN A 84 10.63 13.66 0.34
N ASP A 85 10.96 14.83 -0.17
CA ASP A 85 10.03 15.64 -0.93
C ASP A 85 10.28 15.33 -2.41
N LEU A 86 9.36 14.61 -3.01
CA LEU A 86 9.48 14.20 -4.39
C LEU A 86 8.52 14.98 -5.25
N THR A 87 8.97 15.33 -6.46
CA THR A 87 8.08 15.89 -7.49
C THR A 87 7.95 14.83 -8.58
N VAL A 88 6.73 14.36 -8.79
CA VAL A 88 6.46 13.30 -9.74
C VAL A 88 5.83 13.93 -10.98
N GLN A 89 6.54 13.85 -12.08
CA GLN A 89 6.07 14.41 -13.35
C GLN A 89 4.95 13.55 -13.94
N PRO A 90 4.14 14.10 -14.85
CA PRO A 90 3.11 13.29 -15.50
C PRO A 90 3.70 12.01 -16.11
N GLY A 91 3.11 10.89 -15.80
CA GLY A 91 3.57 9.57 -16.27
C GLY A 91 4.66 8.94 -15.42
N GLU A 92 5.29 9.68 -14.53
CA GLU A 92 6.31 9.12 -13.64
C GLU A 92 5.68 8.45 -12.43
N LYS A 93 6.48 7.67 -11.73
CA LYS A 93 6.01 6.90 -10.57
C LYS A 93 7.04 6.89 -9.46
N VAL A 94 6.54 6.66 -8.27
CA VAL A 94 7.35 6.45 -7.07
C VAL A 94 6.87 5.19 -6.39
N VAL A 95 7.72 4.63 -5.53
CA VAL A 95 7.45 3.34 -4.89
C VAL A 95 7.66 3.43 -3.39
N ALA A 96 6.96 2.56 -2.68
CA ALA A 96 7.18 2.30 -1.25
C ALA A 96 7.02 0.80 -1.05
N VAL A 97 7.70 0.23 -0.09
CA VAL A 97 7.64 -1.21 0.16
C VAL A 97 6.93 -1.46 1.47
N LEU A 98 5.85 -2.21 1.38
CA LEU A 98 5.11 -2.69 2.54
C LEU A 98 5.60 -4.09 2.86
N ALA A 99 6.05 -4.31 4.08
CA ALA A 99 6.61 -5.58 4.49
C ALA A 99 6.01 -6.05 5.82
N TRP A 100 5.93 -7.35 5.98
CA TRP A 100 5.43 -7.95 7.21
C TRP A 100 6.04 -9.34 7.38
N SER A 101 5.78 -9.94 8.54
CA SER A 101 6.23 -11.30 8.82
C SER A 101 5.01 -12.20 9.01
N ALA A 102 5.08 -13.40 8.47
CA ALA A 102 4.04 -14.40 8.64
C ALA A 102 4.33 -15.33 9.83
N THR A 103 5.24 -14.95 10.70
CA THR A 103 5.63 -15.77 11.85
C THR A 103 4.45 -16.02 12.78
N VAL A 104 4.31 -17.26 13.21
CA VAL A 104 3.30 -17.67 14.17
C VAL A 104 3.99 -18.07 15.46
N THR A 105 3.65 -17.39 16.54
CA THR A 105 4.19 -17.75 17.86
C THR A 105 3.05 -18.22 18.76
N SER A 106 2.34 -17.32 19.41
CA SER A 106 1.21 -17.67 20.24
C SER A 106 0.12 -16.65 20.01
N GLY A 107 -1.12 -17.04 20.20
CA GLY A 107 -2.27 -16.18 19.95
C GLY A 107 -2.92 -16.47 18.61
N ASP A 108 -3.87 -15.64 18.25
CA ASP A 108 -4.64 -15.84 17.02
C ASP A 108 -3.87 -15.33 15.80
N THR A 109 -3.92 -16.10 14.73
CA THR A 109 -3.38 -15.63 13.46
C THR A 109 -4.37 -14.71 12.77
N ARG A 110 -3.85 -13.75 12.03
CA ARG A 110 -4.68 -12.83 11.24
C ARG A 110 -4.24 -12.79 9.81
N THR A 111 -5.20 -12.60 8.93
CA THR A 111 -4.93 -12.45 7.51
C THR A 111 -5.76 -11.27 7.00
N GLY A 112 -5.09 -10.33 6.35
CA GLY A 112 -5.77 -9.25 5.67
C GLY A 112 -6.09 -9.63 4.24
N ALA A 113 -7.11 -9.01 3.70
CA ALA A 113 -7.57 -9.28 2.33
C ALA A 113 -7.34 -8.11 1.39
N ALA A 114 -7.13 -6.91 1.94
CA ALA A 114 -6.94 -5.71 1.15
C ALA A 114 -6.18 -4.66 1.94
N ILE A 115 -5.71 -3.65 1.23
CA ILE A 115 -5.15 -2.45 1.87
C ILE A 115 -5.92 -1.22 1.41
N SER A 116 -5.95 -0.23 2.28
CA SER A 116 -6.48 1.10 1.97
C SER A 116 -5.35 2.09 2.18
N VAL A 117 -4.99 2.84 1.15
CA VAL A 117 -3.83 3.71 1.18
C VAL A 117 -4.23 5.14 0.82
N VAL A 118 -3.89 6.08 1.69
CA VAL A 118 -3.93 7.51 1.36
C VAL A 118 -2.51 7.85 0.92
N PRO A 119 -2.28 8.09 -0.36
CA PRO A 119 -0.91 8.24 -0.86
C PRO A 119 -0.21 9.50 -0.33
N VAL A 120 -0.93 10.57 -0.23
CA VAL A 120 -0.43 11.83 0.38
C VAL A 120 -1.60 12.48 1.10
N PRO A 121 -1.34 13.32 2.09
CA PRO A 121 -2.43 13.99 2.80
C PRO A 121 -3.34 14.76 1.84
N GLY A 122 -4.63 14.63 2.05
CA GLY A 122 -5.64 15.31 1.23
C GLY A 122 -6.15 14.52 0.05
N GLU A 123 -5.49 13.43 -0.32
CA GLU A 123 -5.96 12.57 -1.40
C GLU A 123 -6.91 11.50 -0.86
N PRO A 124 -7.86 11.06 -1.65
CA PRO A 124 -8.75 9.99 -1.19
C PRO A 124 -8.00 8.67 -1.05
N ALA A 125 -8.47 7.85 -0.13
CA ALA A 125 -7.91 6.52 0.04
C ALA A 125 -8.21 5.65 -1.17
N GLN A 126 -7.24 4.82 -1.54
CA GLN A 126 -7.41 3.86 -2.62
C GLN A 126 -7.30 2.46 -2.04
N ARG A 127 -8.26 1.60 -2.36
CA ARG A 127 -8.27 0.23 -1.86
C ARG A 127 -7.87 -0.73 -2.96
N GLN A 128 -7.02 -1.67 -2.61
CA GLN A 128 -6.54 -2.69 -3.53
C GLN A 128 -6.50 -4.03 -2.80
N PRO A 129 -6.77 -5.13 -3.50
CA PRO A 129 -6.65 -6.45 -2.88
C PRO A 129 -5.19 -6.73 -2.56
N LEU A 130 -4.95 -7.32 -1.41
CA LEU A 130 -3.63 -7.79 -1.01
C LEU A 130 -3.80 -8.78 0.12
N ASP A 131 -3.34 -10.00 -0.09
CA ASP A 131 -3.35 -11.01 0.97
C ASP A 131 -2.18 -10.77 1.89
N THR A 132 -2.48 -10.47 3.15
CA THR A 132 -1.43 -10.21 4.14
C THR A 132 -1.55 -11.23 5.25
N ASP A 133 -0.77 -12.28 5.15
CA ASP A 133 -0.72 -13.35 6.16
C ASP A 133 0.16 -12.88 7.32
N LEU A 134 -0.45 -12.24 8.28
CA LEU A 134 0.28 -11.59 9.37
C LEU A 134 0.78 -12.53 10.45
N GLY A 135 0.38 -13.79 10.42
CA GLY A 135 0.69 -14.71 11.51
C GLY A 135 0.13 -14.17 12.82
N THR A 136 0.96 -14.05 13.82
CA THR A 136 0.56 -13.47 15.11
C THR A 136 1.26 -12.14 15.37
N THR A 137 1.86 -11.52 14.34
CA THR A 137 2.71 -10.34 14.55
C THR A 137 1.95 -9.05 14.68
N ASP A 138 0.81 -8.92 13.99
CA ASP A 138 -0.03 -7.71 13.99
C ASP A 138 0.73 -6.41 13.71
N THR A 139 1.81 -6.49 12.93
CA THR A 139 2.64 -5.33 12.60
C THR A 139 3.07 -5.39 11.15
N VAL A 140 3.04 -4.26 10.48
CA VAL A 140 3.58 -4.10 9.15
C VAL A 140 4.54 -2.93 9.15
N THR A 141 5.50 -2.94 8.23
CA THR A 141 6.47 -1.87 8.07
C THR A 141 6.40 -1.33 6.66
N VAL A 142 6.37 -0.03 6.51
CA VAL A 142 6.34 0.60 5.19
C VAL A 142 7.49 1.60 5.07
N SER A 143 8.15 1.58 3.92
CA SER A 143 9.20 2.55 3.63
C SER A 143 8.61 3.85 3.08
N SER A 144 9.39 4.91 3.08
CA SER A 144 8.96 6.18 2.51
C SER A 144 8.85 6.06 0.99
N TRP A 145 8.07 6.96 0.39
CA TRP A 145 8.03 7.07 -1.07
C TRP A 145 9.42 7.43 -1.60
N ALA A 146 9.85 6.72 -2.63
CA ALA A 146 11.15 6.91 -3.25
C ALA A 146 11.06 6.66 -4.75
N THR A 147 12.04 7.08 -5.49
CA THR A 147 12.04 6.90 -6.94
C THR A 147 12.29 5.44 -7.33
N GLU A 148 12.88 4.67 -6.45
CA GLU A 148 13.11 3.24 -6.67
C GLU A 148 13.21 2.53 -5.32
N VAL A 149 13.10 1.21 -5.35
CA VAL A 149 13.19 0.42 -4.12
C VAL A 149 14.59 0.56 -3.53
N GLY A 150 14.65 0.85 -2.25
CA GLY A 150 15.92 0.96 -1.56
C GLY A 150 16.61 -0.40 -1.42
N ALA A 151 17.89 -0.40 -1.68
CA ALA A 151 18.69 -1.64 -1.64
C ALA A 151 19.40 -1.79 -0.31
#